data_a749a51901b81c5f83a194547674ac19
#
_entry.id   a749a51901b81c5f83a194547674ac19
#
_cell.length_a   1.000
_cell.length_b   1.000
_cell.length_c   1.000
_cell.angle_alpha   90.00
_cell.angle_beta   90.00
_cell.angle_gamma   90.00
#
_symmetry.space_group_name_H-M   'P 1'
#
loop_
_entity.id
_entity.type
_entity.pdbx_description
1 polymer ?
#
loop_
_entity_poly.entity_id
_entity_poly.type
_entity_poly.pdbx_seq_one_letter_code
_entity_poly.pdbx_strand_id
1 'polypeptide(L)'
;MNRIYCAIGKIVELTQTIELELGDILQNSEVIKEFGRHSHITKADYDQVLEDSAYIKEKMRTMTFGAMIGVLRDSKSLSYDEITELKTLLEKRNYFAHEYFKYTDFSKADENFILEEFEAIKDIIQKLRKFLNRIDNIISGQKERIDYLVRKNNL
;
A
#
# COMPACT_ATOMS: atom_id res chain seq x y z
N MET A 1 -5.30 -17.48 -22.94
CA MET A 1 -6.22 -17.43 -21.77
C MET A 1 -5.49 -17.65 -20.44
N ASN A 2 -4.87 -18.78 -20.13
CA ASN A 2 -4.22 -19.02 -18.84
C ASN A 2 -3.23 -17.93 -18.41
N ARG A 3 -2.46 -17.35 -19.36
CA ARG A 3 -1.52 -16.26 -19.06
C ARG A 3 -2.21 -14.99 -18.55
N ILE A 4 -3.38 -14.65 -19.10
CA ILE A 4 -4.18 -13.49 -18.67
C ILE A 4 -4.71 -13.72 -17.26
N TYR A 5 -5.27 -14.88 -16.95
CA TYR A 5 -5.73 -15.22 -15.61
C TYR A 5 -4.61 -15.13 -14.57
N CYS A 6 -3.44 -15.70 -14.86
CA CYS A 6 -2.27 -15.61 -13.99
C CYS A 6 -1.80 -14.16 -13.78
N ALA A 7 -1.82 -13.35 -14.84
CA ALA A 7 -1.41 -11.96 -14.77
C ALA A 7 -2.39 -11.10 -13.94
N ILE A 8 -3.70 -11.33 -14.09
CA ILE A 8 -4.72 -10.67 -13.24
C ILE A 8 -4.58 -11.12 -11.78
N GLY A 9 -4.35 -12.41 -11.53
CA GLY A 9 -4.04 -12.90 -10.18
C GLY A 9 -2.84 -12.19 -9.57
N LYS A 10 -1.81 -11.88 -10.36
CA LYS A 10 -0.64 -11.12 -9.90
C LYS A 10 -0.96 -9.66 -9.58
N ILE A 11 -1.89 -9.01 -10.30
CA ILE A 11 -2.38 -7.67 -9.93
C ILE A 11 -3.03 -7.71 -8.54
N VAL A 12 -3.90 -8.69 -8.29
CA VAL A 12 -4.59 -8.83 -6.99
C VAL A 12 -3.58 -9.08 -5.87
N GLU A 13 -2.63 -10.00 -6.06
CA GLU A 13 -1.57 -10.30 -5.09
C GLU A 13 -0.75 -9.05 -4.74
N LEU A 14 -0.26 -8.31 -5.74
CA LEU A 14 0.55 -7.11 -5.52
C LEU A 14 -0.24 -6.01 -4.79
N THR A 15 -1.51 -5.82 -5.13
CA THR A 15 -2.35 -4.84 -4.42
C THR A 15 -2.64 -5.23 -2.98
N GLN A 16 -2.82 -6.52 -2.68
CA GLN A 16 -2.94 -6.99 -1.30
C GLN A 16 -1.65 -6.78 -0.50
N THR A 17 -0.48 -6.98 -1.11
CA THR A 17 0.81 -6.66 -0.50
C THR A 17 0.90 -5.17 -0.18
N ILE A 18 0.54 -4.30 -1.14
CA ILE A 18 0.49 -2.85 -0.94
C ILE A 18 -0.46 -2.50 0.24
N GLU A 19 -1.65 -3.07 0.29
CA GLU A 19 -2.60 -2.85 1.40
C GLU A 19 -1.99 -3.15 2.77
N LEU A 20 -1.25 -4.25 2.89
CA LEU A 20 -0.59 -4.63 4.14
C LEU A 20 0.50 -3.61 4.54
N GLU A 21 1.32 -3.20 3.59
CA GLU A 21 2.44 -2.28 3.84
C GLU A 21 1.98 -0.84 4.10
N LEU A 22 0.85 -0.41 3.53
CA LEU A 22 0.23 0.87 3.88
C LEU A 22 -0.16 0.94 5.37
N GLY A 23 -0.51 -0.20 5.98
CA GLY A 23 -0.71 -0.31 7.42
C GLY A 23 0.59 -0.05 8.21
N ASP A 24 1.73 -0.54 7.71
CA ASP A 24 3.04 -0.28 8.33
C ASP A 24 3.44 1.20 8.22
N ILE A 25 3.20 1.83 7.08
CA ILE A 25 3.43 3.28 6.90
C ILE A 25 2.65 4.09 7.93
N LEU A 26 1.36 3.79 8.12
CA LEU A 26 0.53 4.52 9.07
C LEU A 26 0.99 4.28 10.50
N GLN A 27 1.25 3.03 10.87
CA GLN A 27 1.77 2.68 12.19
C GLN A 27 3.06 3.44 12.51
N ASN A 28 4.04 3.41 11.61
CA ASN A 28 5.32 4.11 11.79
C ASN A 28 5.13 5.64 11.85
N SER A 29 4.21 6.18 11.04
CA SER A 29 3.90 7.62 11.05
C SER A 29 3.35 8.07 12.40
N GLU A 30 2.46 7.29 13.03
CA GLU A 30 1.93 7.62 14.36
C GLU A 30 3.01 7.53 15.44
N VAL A 31 3.88 6.52 15.39
CA VAL A 31 5.03 6.43 16.30
C VAL A 31 5.93 7.67 16.19
N ILE A 32 6.31 8.06 14.97
CA ILE A 32 7.15 9.25 14.74
C ILE A 32 6.47 10.53 15.23
N LYS A 33 5.18 10.66 15.02
CA LYS A 33 4.38 11.82 15.41
C LYS A 33 4.30 11.96 16.93
N GLU A 34 4.13 10.84 17.66
CA GLU A 34 4.13 10.86 19.13
C GLU A 34 5.49 11.28 19.70
N PHE A 35 6.60 10.83 19.12
CA PHE A 35 7.93 11.37 19.47
C PHE A 35 8.04 12.89 19.25
N GLY A 36 7.36 13.44 18.26
CA GLY A 36 7.33 14.89 17.99
C GLY A 36 6.48 15.70 18.97
N ARG A 37 5.52 15.06 19.66
CA ARG A 37 4.62 15.72 20.63
C ARG A 37 5.23 15.87 22.01
N HIS A 38 6.24 15.08 22.32
CA HIS A 38 6.87 15.05 23.65
C HIS A 38 8.31 15.53 23.58
N SER A 39 8.72 16.39 24.52
CA SER A 39 10.12 16.81 24.65
C SER A 39 11.01 15.69 25.18
N HIS A 40 10.43 14.75 25.92
CA HIS A 40 11.05 13.53 26.42
C HIS A 40 9.99 12.44 26.51
N ILE A 41 10.33 11.23 26.07
CA ILE A 41 9.46 10.03 26.12
C ILE A 41 10.11 9.04 27.08
N THR A 42 9.32 8.56 28.05
CA THR A 42 9.75 7.48 28.95
C THR A 42 9.55 6.10 28.26
N LYS A 43 10.16 5.07 28.86
CA LYS A 43 9.96 3.69 28.36
C LYS A 43 8.47 3.28 28.40
N ALA A 44 7.74 3.65 29.45
CA ALA A 44 6.31 3.35 29.58
C ALA A 44 5.48 4.06 28.49
N ASP A 45 5.78 5.35 28.20
CA ASP A 45 5.12 6.09 27.13
C ASP A 45 5.39 5.44 25.77
N TYR A 46 6.63 5.01 25.51
CA TYR A 46 6.99 4.35 24.26
C TYR A 46 6.27 3.02 24.07
N ASP A 47 6.20 2.20 25.13
CA ASP A 47 5.50 0.92 25.09
C ASP A 47 3.99 1.15 24.80
N GLN A 48 3.36 2.17 25.40
CA GLN A 48 1.98 2.55 25.10
C GLN A 48 1.80 3.01 23.65
N VAL A 49 2.72 3.84 23.13
CA VAL A 49 2.70 4.29 21.72
C VAL A 49 2.77 3.08 20.76
N LEU A 50 3.58 2.07 21.09
CA LEU A 50 3.66 0.85 20.28
C LEU A 50 2.34 0.07 20.29
N GLU A 51 1.69 -0.06 21.44
CA GLU A 51 0.38 -0.74 21.55
C GLU A 51 -0.69 0.01 20.75
N ASP A 52 -0.80 1.33 20.94
CA ASP A 52 -1.79 2.17 20.26
C ASP A 52 -1.59 2.16 18.73
N SER A 53 -0.34 2.22 18.28
CA SER A 53 -0.02 2.18 16.84
C SER A 53 -0.29 0.80 16.22
N ALA A 54 -0.08 -0.29 16.97
CA ALA A 54 -0.43 -1.64 16.53
C ALA A 54 -1.95 -1.80 16.36
N TYR A 55 -2.74 -1.20 17.25
CA TYR A 55 -4.20 -1.18 17.12
C TYR A 55 -4.65 -0.43 15.85
N ILE A 56 -4.01 0.68 15.51
CA ILE A 56 -4.31 1.43 14.27
C ILE A 56 -4.04 0.55 13.05
N LYS A 57 -2.90 -0.14 13.01
CA LYS A 57 -2.55 -1.07 11.93
C LYS A 57 -3.59 -2.19 11.78
N GLU A 58 -4.01 -2.79 12.89
CA GLU A 58 -5.02 -3.87 12.86
C GLU A 58 -6.38 -3.35 12.37
N LYS A 59 -6.78 -2.15 12.79
CA LYS A 59 -7.99 -1.49 12.29
C LYS A 59 -7.93 -1.27 10.77
N MET A 60 -6.78 -0.91 10.22
CA MET A 60 -6.62 -0.74 8.77
C MET A 60 -6.84 -2.04 7.99
N ARG A 61 -6.49 -3.19 8.53
CA ARG A 61 -6.72 -4.50 7.89
C ARG A 61 -8.20 -4.81 7.68
N THR A 62 -9.10 -4.20 8.47
CA THR A 62 -10.55 -4.37 8.35
C THR A 62 -11.21 -3.35 7.41
N MET A 63 -10.45 -2.36 6.93
CA MET A 63 -10.97 -1.31 6.05
C MET A 63 -10.97 -1.77 4.59
N THR A 64 -11.86 -1.16 3.79
CA THR A 64 -11.71 -1.23 2.34
C THR A 64 -10.49 -0.43 1.90
N PHE A 65 -9.89 -0.81 0.79
CA PHE A 65 -8.71 -0.10 0.25
C PHE A 65 -9.00 1.40 0.02
N GLY A 66 -10.19 1.76 -0.47
CA GLY A 66 -10.60 3.15 -0.63
C GLY A 66 -10.66 3.94 0.69
N ALA A 67 -11.20 3.33 1.76
CA ALA A 67 -11.21 3.93 3.09
C ALA A 67 -9.79 4.11 3.65
N MET A 68 -8.91 3.15 3.43
CA MET A 68 -7.50 3.20 3.81
C MET A 68 -6.78 4.38 3.15
N ILE A 69 -6.99 4.62 1.86
CA ILE A 69 -6.44 5.77 1.13
C ILE A 69 -6.89 7.10 1.78
N GLY A 70 -8.14 7.19 2.22
CA GLY A 70 -8.65 8.35 2.96
C GLY A 70 -7.87 8.63 4.24
N VAL A 71 -7.64 7.60 5.05
CA VAL A 71 -6.86 7.70 6.30
C VAL A 71 -5.41 8.13 6.02
N LEU A 72 -4.76 7.54 5.02
CA LEU A 72 -3.38 7.88 4.65
C LEU A 72 -3.23 9.33 4.17
N ARG A 73 -4.20 9.82 3.39
CA ARG A 73 -4.27 11.22 2.97
C ARG A 73 -4.40 12.16 4.17
N ASP A 74 -5.34 11.87 5.07
CA ASP A 74 -5.67 12.73 6.20
C ASP A 74 -4.54 12.74 7.25
N SER A 75 -3.82 11.62 7.42
CA SER A 75 -2.63 11.52 8.27
C SER A 75 -1.37 12.16 7.67
N LYS A 76 -1.41 12.54 6.38
CA LYS A 76 -0.25 13.04 5.60
C LYS A 76 0.93 12.05 5.58
N SER A 77 0.65 10.76 5.70
CA SER A 77 1.66 9.70 5.67
C SER A 77 2.23 9.45 4.27
N LEU A 78 1.50 9.84 3.24
CA LEU A 78 1.90 9.83 1.84
C LEU A 78 1.71 11.21 1.22
N SER A 79 2.51 11.52 0.21
CA SER A 79 2.38 12.74 -0.58
C SER A 79 1.09 12.74 -1.44
N TYR A 80 0.71 13.90 -1.94
CA TYR A 80 -0.43 14.03 -2.84
C TYR A 80 -0.29 13.17 -4.11
N ASP A 81 0.92 13.14 -4.69
CA ASP A 81 1.20 12.38 -5.91
C ASP A 81 1.10 10.87 -5.66
N GLU A 82 1.62 10.39 -4.51
CA GLU A 82 1.50 8.98 -4.10
C GLU A 82 0.04 8.59 -3.86
N ILE A 83 -0.75 9.43 -3.22
CA ILE A 83 -2.20 9.20 -3.03
C ILE A 83 -2.93 9.15 -4.38
N THR A 84 -2.59 10.02 -5.32
CA THR A 84 -3.21 10.06 -6.65
C THR A 84 -2.87 8.81 -7.45
N GLU A 85 -1.60 8.40 -7.44
CA GLU A 85 -1.16 7.16 -8.09
C GLU A 85 -1.84 5.92 -7.47
N LEU A 86 -1.90 5.87 -6.13
CA LEU A 86 -2.55 4.77 -5.41
C LEU A 86 -4.03 4.62 -5.79
N LYS A 87 -4.77 5.73 -5.93
CA LYS A 87 -6.15 5.72 -6.42
C LYS A 87 -6.25 5.14 -7.83
N THR A 88 -5.39 5.58 -8.72
CA THR A 88 -5.35 5.07 -10.11
C THR A 88 -5.06 3.56 -10.14
N LEU A 89 -4.13 3.07 -9.31
CA LEU A 89 -3.82 1.65 -9.21
C LEU A 89 -5.00 0.84 -8.63
N LEU A 90 -5.72 1.41 -7.65
CA LEU A 90 -6.94 0.80 -7.10
C LEU A 90 -8.05 0.67 -8.17
N GLU A 91 -8.28 1.70 -8.95
CA GLU A 91 -9.26 1.67 -10.05
C GLU A 91 -8.91 0.58 -11.06
N LYS A 92 -7.64 0.48 -11.45
CA LYS A 92 -7.15 -0.59 -12.33
C LYS A 92 -7.35 -1.98 -11.73
N ARG A 93 -7.00 -2.16 -10.45
CA ARG A 93 -7.23 -3.43 -9.75
C ARG A 93 -8.72 -3.80 -9.73
N ASN A 94 -9.59 -2.85 -9.41
CA ASN A 94 -11.03 -3.11 -9.35
C ASN A 94 -11.59 -3.50 -10.72
N TYR A 95 -11.16 -2.82 -11.78
CA TYR A 95 -11.51 -3.19 -13.15
C TYR A 95 -11.11 -4.65 -13.46
N PHE A 96 -9.85 -5.02 -13.23
CA PHE A 96 -9.37 -6.37 -13.52
C PHE A 96 -9.98 -7.45 -12.63
N ALA A 97 -10.22 -7.15 -11.36
CA ALA A 97 -10.79 -8.13 -10.43
C ALA A 97 -12.30 -8.38 -10.64
N HIS A 98 -13.05 -7.37 -11.10
CA HIS A 98 -14.52 -7.43 -11.07
C HIS A 98 -15.20 -7.24 -12.44
N GLU A 99 -14.55 -6.55 -13.37
CA GLU A 99 -15.20 -6.09 -14.59
C GLU A 99 -14.57 -6.64 -15.88
N TYR A 100 -13.27 -6.89 -15.88
CA TYR A 100 -12.51 -7.27 -17.07
C TYR A 100 -13.19 -8.39 -17.89
N PHE A 101 -13.53 -9.50 -17.24
CA PHE A 101 -14.16 -10.64 -17.92
C PHE A 101 -15.64 -10.43 -18.27
N LYS A 102 -16.29 -9.39 -17.74
CA LYS A 102 -17.67 -9.05 -18.11
C LYS A 102 -17.73 -8.29 -19.43
N TYR A 103 -16.71 -7.47 -19.68
CA TYR A 103 -16.70 -6.54 -20.81
C TYR A 103 -15.73 -6.95 -21.92
N THR A 104 -14.84 -7.91 -21.69
CA THR A 104 -13.91 -8.41 -22.69
C THR A 104 -14.49 -9.65 -23.37
N ASP A 105 -14.83 -9.52 -24.66
CA ASP A 105 -15.34 -10.63 -25.48
C ASP A 105 -14.18 -11.50 -25.99
N PHE A 106 -13.94 -12.61 -25.30
CA PHE A 106 -12.93 -13.60 -25.70
C PHE A 106 -13.40 -14.59 -26.75
N SER A 107 -14.67 -14.56 -27.16
CA SER A 107 -15.21 -15.51 -28.18
C SER A 107 -14.61 -15.29 -29.57
N LYS A 108 -14.13 -14.06 -29.82
CA LYS A 108 -13.50 -13.64 -31.09
C LYS A 108 -12.02 -13.31 -30.92
N ALA A 109 -11.44 -13.63 -29.78
CA ALA A 109 -10.06 -13.31 -29.48
C ALA A 109 -9.11 -14.19 -30.31
N ASP A 110 -8.33 -13.57 -31.17
CA ASP A 110 -7.19 -14.17 -31.84
C ASP A 110 -5.91 -14.08 -30.99
N GLU A 111 -4.81 -14.62 -31.49
CA GLU A 111 -3.53 -14.60 -30.79
C GLU A 111 -3.00 -13.16 -30.58
N ASN A 112 -3.22 -12.25 -31.54
CA ASN A 112 -2.77 -10.88 -31.46
C ASN A 112 -3.53 -10.12 -30.36
N PHE A 113 -4.85 -10.26 -30.31
CA PHE A 113 -5.66 -9.68 -29.24
C PHE A 113 -5.20 -10.15 -27.87
N ILE A 114 -4.98 -11.47 -27.69
CA ILE A 114 -4.52 -12.03 -26.42
C ILE A 114 -3.13 -11.48 -26.04
N LEU A 115 -2.25 -11.27 -27.02
CA LEU A 115 -0.93 -10.72 -26.78
C LEU A 115 -1.01 -9.24 -26.34
N GLU A 116 -1.80 -8.43 -27.03
CA GLU A 116 -1.99 -6.99 -26.69
C GLU A 116 -2.56 -6.81 -25.29
N GLU A 117 -3.61 -7.57 -24.94
CA GLU A 117 -4.20 -7.57 -23.61
C GLU A 117 -3.18 -7.98 -22.53
N PHE A 118 -2.40 -9.01 -22.80
CA PHE A 118 -1.36 -9.48 -21.87
C PHE A 118 -0.28 -8.43 -21.65
N GLU A 119 0.18 -7.74 -22.70
CA GLU A 119 1.17 -6.66 -22.55
C GLU A 119 0.59 -5.46 -21.77
N ALA A 120 -0.67 -5.09 -21.98
CA ALA A 120 -1.35 -4.06 -21.21
C ALA A 120 -1.43 -4.42 -19.71
N ILE A 121 -1.74 -5.67 -19.38
CA ILE A 121 -1.76 -6.16 -17.99
C ILE A 121 -0.34 -6.15 -17.38
N LYS A 122 0.67 -6.54 -18.16
CA LYS A 122 2.08 -6.50 -17.71
C LYS A 122 2.54 -5.07 -17.35
N ASP A 123 2.13 -4.06 -18.10
CA ASP A 123 2.43 -2.66 -17.78
C ASP A 123 1.89 -2.28 -16.40
N ILE A 124 0.67 -2.70 -16.07
CA ILE A 124 0.06 -2.45 -14.76
C ILE A 124 0.81 -3.18 -13.66
N ILE A 125 1.21 -4.43 -13.87
CA ILE A 125 2.02 -5.19 -12.93
C ILE A 125 3.35 -4.48 -12.66
N GLN A 126 3.99 -3.91 -13.68
CA GLN A 126 5.23 -3.16 -13.51
C GLN A 126 5.01 -1.86 -12.71
N LYS A 127 3.90 -1.15 -12.94
CA LYS A 127 3.53 0.04 -12.16
C LYS A 127 3.30 -0.30 -10.69
N LEU A 128 2.57 -1.38 -10.41
CA LEU A 128 2.36 -1.87 -9.04
C LEU A 128 3.68 -2.23 -8.34
N ARG A 129 4.59 -2.92 -9.01
CA ARG A 129 5.92 -3.24 -8.46
C ARG A 129 6.74 -1.99 -8.17
N LYS A 130 6.74 -1.00 -9.07
CA LYS A 130 7.44 0.27 -8.84
C LYS A 130 6.86 1.02 -7.65
N PHE A 131 5.53 1.02 -7.51
CA PHE A 131 4.87 1.64 -6.37
C PHE A 131 5.22 0.91 -5.07
N LEU A 132 5.18 -0.42 -5.06
CA LEU A 132 5.58 -1.25 -3.92
C LEU A 132 7.02 -0.97 -3.47
N ASN A 133 7.98 -0.91 -4.39
CA ASN A 133 9.36 -0.57 -4.06
C ASN A 133 9.50 0.84 -3.43
N ARG A 134 8.65 1.81 -3.82
CA ARG A 134 8.64 3.12 -3.15
C ARG A 134 8.08 3.04 -1.73
N ILE A 135 7.04 2.25 -1.52
CA ILE A 135 6.48 1.98 -0.18
C ILE A 135 7.55 1.35 0.72
N ASP A 136 8.28 0.35 0.25
CA ASP A 136 9.40 -0.27 0.97
C ASP A 136 10.44 0.76 1.40
N ASN A 137 10.81 1.68 0.51
CA ASN A 137 11.75 2.76 0.82
C ASN A 137 11.21 3.73 1.88
N ILE A 138 9.92 4.07 1.82
CA ILE A 138 9.26 4.91 2.83
C ILE A 138 9.30 4.21 4.19
N ILE A 139 8.92 2.93 4.25
CA ILE A 139 8.93 2.13 5.48
C ILE A 139 10.34 2.05 6.07
N SER A 140 11.35 1.80 5.22
CA SER A 140 12.75 1.74 5.65
C SER A 140 13.22 3.06 6.24
N GLY A 141 12.92 4.20 5.60
CA GLY A 141 13.25 5.52 6.11
C GLY A 141 12.52 5.85 7.43
N GLN A 142 11.26 5.42 7.56
CA GLN A 142 10.50 5.58 8.81
C GLN A 142 11.13 4.76 9.95
N LYS A 143 11.52 3.51 9.70
CA LYS A 143 12.19 2.65 10.68
C LYS A 143 13.52 3.24 11.15
N GLU A 144 14.36 3.70 10.22
CA GLU A 144 15.60 4.40 10.56
C GLU A 144 15.35 5.64 11.43
N ARG A 145 14.29 6.39 11.13
CA ARG A 145 13.89 7.55 11.94
C ARG A 145 13.44 7.17 13.33
N ILE A 146 12.66 6.11 13.47
CA ILE A 146 12.21 5.58 14.77
C ILE A 146 13.44 5.11 15.58
N ASP A 147 14.34 4.36 14.99
CA ASP A 147 15.57 3.89 15.64
C ASP A 147 16.45 5.05 16.14
N TYR A 148 16.55 6.12 15.34
CA TYR A 148 17.22 7.34 15.78
C TYR A 148 16.54 7.97 16.99
N LEU A 149 15.20 8.09 16.97
CA LEU A 149 14.42 8.70 18.05
C LEU A 149 14.49 7.87 19.34
N VAL A 150 14.42 6.55 19.25
CA VAL A 150 14.59 5.61 20.37
C VAL A 150 15.96 5.81 21.03
N ARG A 151 17.04 5.78 20.25
CA ARG A 151 18.41 6.01 20.76
C ARG A 151 18.58 7.38 21.38
N LYS A 152 18.02 8.42 20.77
CA LYS A 152 18.10 9.81 21.29
C LYS A 152 17.41 9.96 22.66
N ASN A 153 16.37 9.18 22.93
CA ASN A 153 15.63 9.20 24.19
C ASN A 153 16.12 8.15 25.20
N ASN A 154 17.17 7.38 24.91
CA ASN A 154 17.73 6.31 25.74
C ASN A 154 16.70 5.22 26.12
N LEU A 155 15.88 4.81 25.14
CA LEU A 155 14.81 3.81 25.25
C LEU A 155 15.28 2.41 24.90
#